data_dc1dc0d3bd420385004cc79872cc5ba9
#
_entry.id   dc1dc0d3bd420385004cc79872cc5ba9
#
_cell.length_a   1.000
_cell.length_b   1.000
_cell.length_c   1.000
_cell.angle_alpha   90.00
_cell.angle_beta   90.00
_cell.angle_gamma   90.00
#
_symmetry.space_group_name_H-M   'P 1'
#
loop_
_entity.id
_entity.type
_entity.pdbx_description
1 polymer ?
#
loop_
_entity_poly.entity_id
_entity_poly.type
_entity_poly.pdbx_seq_one_letter_code
_entity_poly.pdbx_strand_id
1 'polypeptide(L)'
;RARILLITPNLKGIKDGLNRIQPSLGLMTIAQSLINNNHIVKIHDTALEGWENKVDLGDNKVLIGQTDEEIENVIREFNPDIVGISILFSNLNESGHTIARIVKKIDKKIWVFTGGNHITNSLIDYQHNITHPGDDIPLIKDLEDKNIDLALVGEGDFTVVDLVNKIINNQDISKIPGLLRQVTRGKYFNN
;
A
#
# COMPACT_ATOMS: atom_id res chain seq x y z
N ARG A 1 21.36 -0.55 4.09
CA ARG A 1 20.63 -1.72 3.60
C ARG A 1 19.37 -1.87 4.44
N ALA A 2 18.20 -1.82 3.83
CA ALA A 2 16.90 -2.00 4.48
C ALA A 2 16.27 -3.36 4.10
N ARG A 3 15.33 -3.81 4.94
CA ARG A 3 14.42 -4.93 4.68
C ARG A 3 13.08 -4.35 4.27
N ILE A 4 12.65 -4.60 3.04
CA ILE A 4 11.43 -4.02 2.49
C ILE A 4 10.45 -5.13 2.17
N LEU A 5 9.25 -5.04 2.74
CA LEU A 5 8.11 -5.89 2.38
C LEU A 5 7.21 -5.12 1.41
N LEU A 6 7.09 -5.61 0.20
CA LEU A 6 6.12 -5.13 -0.78
C LEU A 6 4.91 -6.06 -0.74
N ILE A 7 3.73 -5.54 -0.41
CA ILE A 7 2.56 -6.36 -0.12
C ILE A 7 1.33 -5.88 -0.92
N THR A 8 0.58 -6.84 -1.46
CA THR A 8 -0.73 -6.59 -2.07
C THR A 8 -1.85 -7.01 -1.11
N PRO A 9 -2.92 -6.22 -1.00
CA PRO A 9 -4.02 -6.50 -0.07
C PRO A 9 -4.93 -7.65 -0.54
N ASN A 10 -5.74 -8.15 0.40
CA ASN A 10 -6.82 -9.09 0.12
C ASN A 10 -7.77 -8.56 -0.94
N LEU A 11 -8.28 -9.47 -1.76
CA LEU A 11 -9.20 -9.17 -2.85
C LEU A 11 -10.64 -9.09 -2.34
N LYS A 12 -11.32 -7.97 -2.61
CA LYS A 12 -12.77 -7.89 -2.48
C LYS A 12 -13.41 -8.24 -3.82
N GLY A 13 -13.95 -9.44 -3.89
CA GLY A 13 -14.51 -10.04 -5.10
C GLY A 13 -16.03 -10.19 -5.04
N ILE A 14 -16.56 -10.94 -6.03
CA ILE A 14 -17.98 -11.34 -6.13
C ILE A 14 -18.09 -12.80 -5.74
N LYS A 15 -19.04 -13.13 -4.85
CA LYS A 15 -19.17 -14.45 -4.24
C LYS A 15 -19.29 -15.58 -5.27
N ASP A 16 -20.15 -15.41 -6.26
CA ASP A 16 -20.39 -16.39 -7.33
C ASP A 16 -19.80 -15.96 -8.68
N GLY A 17 -18.87 -14.98 -8.63
CA GLY A 17 -18.23 -14.39 -9.79
C GLY A 17 -16.87 -15.00 -10.09
N LEU A 18 -16.35 -14.63 -11.28
CA LEU A 18 -15.00 -15.00 -11.67
C LEU A 18 -13.99 -14.05 -10.99
N ASN A 19 -13.48 -14.47 -9.85
CA ASN A 19 -12.40 -13.78 -9.17
C ASN A 19 -11.05 -14.19 -9.76
N ARG A 20 -10.15 -13.23 -9.95
CA ARG A 20 -8.83 -13.46 -10.55
C ARG A 20 -7.76 -12.72 -9.76
N ILE A 21 -6.61 -13.35 -9.63
CA ILE A 21 -5.37 -12.72 -9.15
C ILE A 21 -4.41 -12.67 -10.33
N GLN A 22 -3.72 -11.56 -10.46
CA GLN A 22 -2.66 -11.38 -11.45
C GLN A 22 -1.39 -10.94 -10.74
N PRO A 23 -0.22 -11.50 -11.13
CA PRO A 23 1.05 -11.03 -10.59
C PRO A 23 1.21 -9.52 -10.77
N SER A 24 1.59 -8.82 -9.71
CA SER A 24 1.84 -7.38 -9.76
C SER A 24 3.18 -7.09 -10.44
N LEU A 25 3.17 -6.89 -11.76
CA LEU A 25 4.38 -6.55 -12.53
C LEU A 25 5.07 -5.31 -11.98
N GLY A 26 4.30 -4.28 -11.60
CA GLY A 26 4.84 -3.07 -11.00
C GLY A 26 5.62 -3.34 -9.70
N LEU A 27 5.10 -4.22 -8.81
CA LEU A 27 5.85 -4.60 -7.61
C LEU A 27 7.12 -5.40 -7.94
N MET A 28 7.09 -6.24 -8.97
CA MET A 28 8.27 -6.99 -9.40
C MET A 28 9.38 -6.06 -9.90
N THR A 29 9.02 -5.03 -10.69
CA THR A 29 9.97 -4.02 -11.19
C THR A 29 10.56 -3.21 -10.04
N ILE A 30 9.72 -2.73 -9.11
CA ILE A 30 10.15 -2.03 -7.90
C ILE A 30 11.07 -2.93 -7.06
N ALA A 31 10.69 -4.18 -6.84
CA ALA A 31 11.50 -5.13 -6.07
C ALA A 31 12.88 -5.33 -6.71
N GLN A 32 12.94 -5.52 -8.04
CA GLN A 32 14.20 -5.67 -8.74
C GLN A 32 15.08 -4.43 -8.63
N SER A 33 14.50 -3.23 -8.75
CA SER A 33 15.22 -1.97 -8.58
C SER A 33 15.79 -1.83 -7.16
N LEU A 34 15.03 -2.20 -6.13
CA LEU A 34 15.50 -2.20 -4.74
C LEU A 34 16.60 -3.23 -4.48
N ILE A 35 16.47 -4.44 -5.05
CA ILE A 35 17.50 -5.50 -4.95
C ILE A 35 18.80 -5.04 -5.61
N ASN A 36 18.73 -4.42 -6.78
CA ASN A 36 19.89 -3.87 -7.49
C ASN A 36 20.59 -2.76 -6.68
N ASN A 37 19.86 -2.10 -5.77
CA ASN A 37 20.39 -1.13 -4.81
C ASN A 37 20.73 -1.74 -3.43
N ASN A 38 21.01 -3.05 -3.39
CA ASN A 38 21.48 -3.80 -2.22
C ASN A 38 20.50 -3.86 -1.03
N HIS A 39 19.19 -3.72 -1.26
CA HIS A 39 18.18 -3.96 -0.22
C HIS A 39 17.75 -5.43 -0.17
N ILE A 40 17.13 -5.83 0.94
CA ILE A 40 16.50 -7.14 1.09
C ILE A 40 15.00 -6.94 0.84
N VAL A 41 14.47 -7.58 -0.17
CA VAL A 41 13.07 -7.38 -0.58
C VAL A 41 12.30 -8.70 -0.55
N LYS A 42 11.09 -8.65 -0.01
CA LYS A 42 10.08 -9.71 -0.12
C LYS A 42 8.85 -9.12 -0.78
N ILE A 43 8.32 -9.79 -1.80
CA ILE A 43 6.98 -9.55 -2.32
C ILE A 43 6.04 -10.55 -1.66
N HIS A 44 4.87 -10.10 -1.24
CA HIS A 44 3.85 -10.93 -0.63
C HIS A 44 2.45 -10.54 -1.12
N ASP A 45 1.73 -11.51 -1.66
CA ASP A 45 0.36 -11.34 -2.14
C ASP A 45 -0.61 -12.02 -1.18
N THR A 46 -1.31 -11.22 -0.36
CA THR A 46 -2.19 -11.78 0.67
C THR A 46 -3.40 -12.48 0.10
N ALA A 47 -3.89 -12.06 -1.07
CA ALA A 47 -5.01 -12.70 -1.73
C ALA A 47 -4.62 -14.05 -2.34
N LEU A 48 -3.41 -14.14 -2.92
CA LEU A 48 -2.88 -15.38 -3.48
C LEU A 48 -2.59 -16.41 -2.38
N GLU A 49 -1.86 -16.00 -1.35
CA GLU A 49 -1.46 -16.88 -0.25
C GLU A 49 -2.65 -17.37 0.60
N GLY A 50 -3.71 -16.55 0.67
CA GLY A 50 -4.97 -16.90 1.36
C GLY A 50 -6.12 -17.23 0.42
N TRP A 51 -5.88 -17.71 -0.81
CA TRP A 51 -6.91 -17.90 -1.82
C TRP A 51 -8.09 -18.77 -1.40
N GLU A 52 -7.85 -19.75 -0.56
CA GLU A 52 -8.88 -20.64 -0.02
C GLU A 52 -9.71 -19.99 1.11
N ASN A 53 -9.22 -18.94 1.72
CA ASN A 53 -9.93 -18.22 2.78
C ASN A 53 -10.92 -17.25 2.13
N LYS A 54 -12.21 -17.51 2.33
CA LYS A 54 -13.29 -16.69 1.78
C LYS A 54 -14.25 -16.26 2.88
N VAL A 55 -14.37 -14.96 3.09
CA VAL A 55 -15.28 -14.38 4.06
C VAL A 55 -16.44 -13.70 3.33
N ASP A 56 -17.65 -14.15 3.58
CA ASP A 56 -18.87 -13.55 3.03
C ASP A 56 -19.07 -12.15 3.64
N LEU A 57 -19.16 -11.13 2.80
CA LEU A 57 -19.37 -9.74 3.21
C LEU A 57 -20.85 -9.31 3.05
N GLY A 58 -21.73 -10.20 2.61
CA GLY A 58 -23.09 -9.83 2.20
C GLY A 58 -23.14 -9.19 0.80
N ASP A 59 -24.34 -8.91 0.30
CA ASP A 59 -24.55 -8.26 -1.00
C ASP A 59 -23.77 -8.90 -2.16
N ASN A 60 -23.69 -10.21 -2.17
CA ASN A 60 -22.94 -10.99 -3.16
C ASN A 60 -21.44 -10.65 -3.23
N LYS A 61 -20.87 -10.13 -2.14
CA LYS A 61 -19.44 -9.79 -2.03
C LYS A 61 -18.71 -10.80 -1.15
N VAL A 62 -17.44 -11.02 -1.46
CA VAL A 62 -16.55 -11.92 -0.73
C VAL A 62 -15.19 -11.28 -0.56
N LEU A 63 -14.60 -11.43 0.63
CA LEU A 63 -13.19 -11.11 0.87
C LEU A 63 -12.38 -12.39 0.70
N ILE A 64 -11.37 -12.36 -0.14
CA ILE A 64 -10.47 -13.48 -0.43
C ILE A 64 -9.06 -13.09 -0.03
N GLY A 65 -8.42 -13.91 0.79
CA GLY A 65 -7.04 -13.68 1.19
C GLY A 65 -6.75 -14.13 2.63
N GLN A 66 -5.58 -13.76 3.09
CA GLN A 66 -5.11 -14.12 4.42
C GLN A 66 -5.89 -13.41 5.52
N THR A 67 -5.99 -14.07 6.68
CA THR A 67 -6.49 -13.47 7.91
C THR A 67 -5.53 -12.40 8.44
N ASP A 68 -6.01 -11.52 9.30
CA ASP A 68 -5.16 -10.52 9.98
C ASP A 68 -3.99 -11.17 10.73
N GLU A 69 -4.22 -12.34 11.35
CA GLU A 69 -3.19 -13.09 12.08
C GLU A 69 -2.12 -13.66 11.14
N GLU A 70 -2.50 -14.21 9.99
CA GLU A 70 -1.56 -14.71 8.99
C GLU A 70 -0.70 -13.57 8.43
N ILE A 71 -1.31 -12.41 8.14
CA ILE A 71 -0.59 -11.21 7.69
C ILE A 71 0.37 -10.71 8.79
N GLU A 72 -0.07 -10.65 10.05
CA GLU A 72 0.76 -10.28 11.18
C GLU A 72 1.97 -11.20 11.31
N ASN A 73 1.79 -12.50 11.16
CA ASN A 73 2.86 -13.50 11.21
C ASN A 73 3.90 -13.28 10.10
N VAL A 74 3.45 -13.05 8.86
CA VAL A 74 4.35 -12.74 7.73
C VAL A 74 5.20 -11.50 8.00
N ILE A 75 4.59 -10.44 8.54
CA ILE A 75 5.31 -9.20 8.84
C ILE A 75 6.32 -9.41 9.97
N ARG A 76 5.93 -10.10 11.06
CA ARG A 76 6.82 -10.41 12.17
C ARG A 76 8.01 -11.27 11.75
N GLU A 77 7.75 -12.32 10.98
CA GLU A 77 8.78 -13.25 10.50
C GLU A 77 9.78 -12.56 9.58
N PHE A 78 9.29 -11.74 8.65
CA PHE A 78 10.17 -11.00 7.75
C PHE A 78 10.87 -9.83 8.45
N ASN A 79 10.30 -9.24 9.50
CA ASN A 79 10.81 -8.11 10.27
C ASN A 79 11.30 -6.95 9.37
N PRO A 80 10.40 -6.28 8.65
CA PRO A 80 10.75 -5.22 7.72
C PRO A 80 11.09 -3.90 8.43
N ASP A 81 11.95 -3.10 7.82
CA ASP A 81 12.14 -1.69 8.16
C ASP A 81 11.06 -0.82 7.49
N ILE A 82 10.62 -1.25 6.30
CA ILE A 82 9.68 -0.51 5.45
C ILE A 82 8.67 -1.49 4.84
N VAL A 83 7.41 -1.09 4.83
CA VAL A 83 6.33 -1.82 4.15
C VAL A 83 5.71 -0.94 3.07
N GLY A 84 5.73 -1.41 1.83
CA GLY A 84 5.06 -0.79 0.69
C GLY A 84 3.80 -1.55 0.34
N ILE A 85 2.64 -0.90 0.40
CA ILE A 85 1.34 -1.49 0.12
C ILE A 85 0.88 -1.05 -1.27
N SER A 86 0.71 -2.01 -2.18
CA SER A 86 0.26 -1.74 -3.54
C SER A 86 -1.26 -1.83 -3.63
N ILE A 87 -1.92 -0.70 -3.80
CA ILE A 87 -3.38 -0.61 -3.97
C ILE A 87 -3.69 -0.35 -5.44
N LEU A 88 -3.90 -1.42 -6.19
CA LEU A 88 -4.13 -1.34 -7.63
C LEU A 88 -5.53 -0.84 -7.97
N PHE A 89 -6.53 -1.28 -7.22
CA PHE A 89 -7.94 -0.94 -7.44
C PHE A 89 -8.57 -0.39 -6.15
N SER A 90 -9.58 0.48 -6.28
CA SER A 90 -10.25 1.13 -5.14
C SER A 90 -10.94 0.13 -4.19
N ASN A 91 -11.40 -1.02 -4.68
CA ASN A 91 -11.99 -2.07 -3.86
C ASN A 91 -10.97 -2.79 -2.94
N LEU A 92 -9.68 -2.57 -3.13
CA LEU A 92 -8.61 -3.10 -2.27
C LEU A 92 -8.20 -2.12 -1.17
N ASN A 93 -8.69 -0.88 -1.21
CA ASN A 93 -8.22 0.19 -0.33
C ASN A 93 -8.43 -0.13 1.14
N GLU A 94 -9.62 -0.59 1.51
CA GLU A 94 -9.94 -0.98 2.89
C GLU A 94 -9.01 -2.08 3.43
N SER A 95 -8.70 -3.08 2.59
CA SER A 95 -7.73 -4.13 2.93
C SER A 95 -6.31 -3.57 3.07
N GLY A 96 -5.94 -2.57 2.26
CA GLY A 96 -4.67 -1.85 2.37
C GLY A 96 -4.53 -1.12 3.72
N HIS A 97 -5.57 -0.42 4.14
CA HIS A 97 -5.61 0.22 5.47
C HIS A 97 -5.52 -0.80 6.62
N THR A 98 -6.13 -1.96 6.46
CA THR A 98 -6.02 -3.06 7.43
C THR A 98 -4.56 -3.50 7.59
N ILE A 99 -3.83 -3.70 6.49
CA ILE A 99 -2.40 -4.04 6.52
C ILE A 99 -1.60 -2.94 7.23
N ALA A 100 -1.82 -1.67 6.90
CA ALA A 100 -1.13 -0.55 7.54
C ALA A 100 -1.34 -0.55 9.06
N ARG A 101 -2.58 -0.79 9.51
CA ARG A 101 -2.92 -0.92 10.92
C ARG A 101 -2.20 -2.09 11.60
N ILE A 102 -2.11 -3.26 10.95
CA ILE A 102 -1.37 -4.42 11.46
C ILE A 102 0.12 -4.09 11.61
N VAL A 103 0.74 -3.47 10.60
CA VAL A 103 2.15 -3.04 10.65
C VAL A 103 2.40 -2.13 11.85
N LYS A 104 1.58 -1.08 12.03
CA LYS A 104 1.76 -0.10 13.12
C LYS A 104 1.42 -0.67 14.51
N LYS A 105 0.61 -1.72 14.57
CA LYS A 105 0.38 -2.50 15.80
C LYS A 105 1.63 -3.29 16.21
N ILE A 106 2.37 -3.83 15.24
CA ILE A 106 3.60 -4.59 15.47
C ILE A 106 4.72 -3.66 15.94
N ASP A 107 5.04 -2.65 15.14
CA ASP A 107 6.03 -1.62 15.49
C ASP A 107 5.69 -0.30 14.76
N LYS A 108 5.50 0.76 15.54
CA LYS A 108 5.22 2.12 15.02
C LYS A 108 6.39 2.73 14.24
N LYS A 109 7.60 2.19 14.38
CA LYS A 109 8.80 2.67 13.68
C LYS A 109 8.90 2.16 12.25
N ILE A 110 8.21 1.08 11.91
CA ILE A 110 8.18 0.59 10.54
C ILE A 110 7.52 1.64 9.65
N TRP A 111 8.23 2.09 8.63
CA TRP A 111 7.66 3.01 7.65
C TRP A 111 6.62 2.31 6.78
N VAL A 112 5.49 2.95 6.58
CA VAL A 112 4.41 2.45 5.71
C VAL A 112 4.14 3.46 4.61
N PHE A 113 4.27 3.03 3.37
CA PHE A 113 3.81 3.81 2.22
C PHE A 113 2.80 3.04 1.39
N THR A 114 1.87 3.75 0.78
CA THR A 114 0.92 3.22 -0.19
C THR A 114 1.28 3.71 -1.59
N GLY A 115 0.93 2.95 -2.61
CA GLY A 115 1.09 3.30 -4.01
C GLY A 115 0.18 2.46 -4.90
N GLY A 116 0.28 2.67 -6.20
CA GLY A 116 -0.51 1.99 -7.23
C GLY A 116 -1.58 2.88 -7.86
N ASN A 117 -2.32 2.33 -8.81
CA ASN A 117 -3.27 3.10 -9.61
C ASN A 117 -4.37 3.76 -8.79
N HIS A 118 -4.83 3.13 -7.70
CA HIS A 118 -5.82 3.75 -6.82
C HIS A 118 -5.32 5.09 -6.27
N ILE A 119 -4.11 5.13 -5.75
CA ILE A 119 -3.53 6.35 -5.18
C ILE A 119 -3.32 7.42 -6.26
N THR A 120 -2.82 7.03 -7.43
CA THR A 120 -2.61 7.95 -8.56
C THR A 120 -3.93 8.55 -9.06
N ASN A 121 -4.96 7.73 -9.23
CA ASN A 121 -6.29 8.20 -9.64
C ASN A 121 -6.94 9.07 -8.55
N SER A 122 -6.78 8.73 -7.28
CA SER A 122 -7.29 9.53 -6.16
C SER A 122 -6.69 10.93 -6.11
N LEU A 123 -5.42 11.10 -6.54
CA LEU A 123 -4.83 12.42 -6.68
C LEU A 123 -5.50 13.23 -7.81
N ILE A 124 -5.78 12.57 -8.94
CA ILE A 124 -6.48 13.22 -10.07
C ILE A 124 -7.87 13.67 -9.62
N ASP A 125 -8.61 12.81 -8.94
CA ASP A 125 -9.93 13.12 -8.40
C ASP A 125 -9.85 14.32 -7.43
N TYR A 126 -8.87 14.32 -6.53
CA TYR A 126 -8.64 15.42 -5.62
C TYR A 126 -8.36 16.75 -6.34
N GLN A 127 -7.49 16.73 -7.37
CA GLN A 127 -7.12 17.92 -8.13
C GLN A 127 -8.29 18.51 -8.92
N HIS A 128 -9.23 17.65 -9.35
CA HIS A 128 -10.41 18.05 -10.09
C HIS A 128 -11.68 18.21 -9.24
N ASN A 129 -11.58 18.09 -7.91
CA ASN A 129 -12.70 18.10 -6.97
C ASN A 129 -13.80 17.07 -7.33
N ILE A 130 -13.39 15.90 -7.83
CA ILE A 130 -14.32 14.82 -8.15
C ILE A 130 -14.65 14.07 -6.84
N THR A 131 -15.94 14.06 -6.49
CA THR A 131 -16.45 13.28 -5.35
C THR A 131 -17.11 12.01 -5.85
N HIS A 132 -16.91 10.92 -5.11
CA HIS A 132 -17.57 9.64 -5.35
C HIS A 132 -18.79 9.47 -4.42
N PRO A 133 -19.74 8.56 -4.75
CA PRO A 133 -20.86 8.26 -3.86
C PRO A 133 -20.35 7.82 -2.48
N GLY A 134 -20.67 8.62 -1.43
CA GLY A 134 -20.18 8.41 -0.06
C GLY A 134 -19.37 9.59 0.48
N ASP A 135 -19.24 10.67 -0.29
CA ASP A 135 -18.70 12.00 0.06
C ASP A 135 -17.23 12.07 0.50
N ASP A 136 -16.49 10.97 0.48
CA ASP A 136 -15.07 10.98 0.80
C ASP A 136 -14.23 11.13 -0.48
N ILE A 137 -13.30 12.07 -0.49
CA ILE A 137 -12.23 12.09 -1.47
C ILE A 137 -11.22 11.00 -1.07
N PRO A 138 -11.04 9.92 -1.84
CA PRO A 138 -10.27 8.75 -1.41
C PRO A 138 -8.85 9.09 -0.95
N LEU A 139 -8.18 10.00 -1.65
CA LEU A 139 -6.82 10.43 -1.31
C LEU A 139 -6.73 11.07 0.07
N ILE A 140 -7.71 11.91 0.43
CA ILE A 140 -7.74 12.55 1.74
C ILE A 140 -7.86 11.50 2.83
N LYS A 141 -8.76 10.54 2.67
CA LYS A 141 -8.95 9.43 3.59
C LYS A 141 -7.68 8.60 3.78
N ASP A 142 -6.98 8.32 2.69
CA ASP A 142 -5.72 7.58 2.74
C ASP A 142 -4.63 8.35 3.50
N LEU A 143 -4.49 9.64 3.24
CA LEU A 143 -3.49 10.50 3.90
C LEU A 143 -3.84 10.86 5.35
N GLU A 144 -5.12 10.76 5.75
CA GLU A 144 -5.56 10.98 7.13
C GLU A 144 -5.42 9.73 8.00
N ASP A 145 -5.20 8.55 7.41
CA ASP A 145 -4.90 7.35 8.17
C ASP A 145 -3.51 7.45 8.82
N LYS A 146 -3.51 7.59 10.14
CA LYS A 146 -2.28 7.67 10.96
C LYS A 146 -1.36 6.45 10.85
N ASN A 147 -1.84 5.36 10.26
CA ASN A 147 -1.05 4.15 10.05
C ASN A 147 -0.31 4.17 8.71
N ILE A 148 -0.59 5.14 7.84
CA ILE A 148 0.10 5.38 6.57
C ILE A 148 0.96 6.62 6.72
N ASP A 149 2.27 6.47 6.55
CA ASP A 149 3.20 7.59 6.67
C ASP A 149 3.26 8.42 5.39
N LEU A 150 3.14 7.76 4.23
CA LEU A 150 3.37 8.34 2.91
C LEU A 150 2.46 7.67 1.86
N ALA A 151 2.16 8.42 0.80
CA ALA A 151 1.60 7.87 -0.43
C ALA A 151 2.46 8.26 -1.63
N LEU A 152 2.62 7.35 -2.58
CA LEU A 152 3.38 7.55 -3.80
C LEU A 152 2.47 7.49 -5.01
N VAL A 153 2.56 8.51 -5.87
CA VAL A 153 1.81 8.61 -7.13
C VAL A 153 2.75 8.48 -8.33
N GLY A 154 2.23 7.91 -9.40
CA GLY A 154 2.98 7.70 -10.65
C GLY A 154 3.85 6.45 -10.64
N GLU A 155 4.86 6.45 -11.51
CA GLU A 155 5.78 5.31 -11.66
C GLU A 155 6.74 5.21 -10.47
N GLY A 156 6.68 4.06 -9.79
CA GLY A 156 7.41 3.88 -8.52
C GLY A 156 8.87 3.45 -8.65
N ASP A 157 9.32 3.00 -9.82
CA ASP A 157 10.57 2.26 -9.98
C ASP A 157 11.82 2.98 -9.44
N PHE A 158 11.97 4.26 -9.77
CA PHE A 158 13.08 5.08 -9.28
C PHE A 158 12.74 5.81 -7.98
N THR A 159 11.50 6.25 -7.85
CA THR A 159 11.02 7.02 -6.71
C THR A 159 11.10 6.22 -5.41
N VAL A 160 10.73 4.94 -5.45
CA VAL A 160 10.79 4.06 -4.27
C VAL A 160 12.23 3.81 -3.83
N VAL A 161 13.18 3.66 -4.76
CA VAL A 161 14.61 3.49 -4.42
C VAL A 161 15.15 4.74 -3.73
N ASP A 162 14.87 5.94 -4.28
CA ASP A 162 15.30 7.20 -3.66
C ASP A 162 14.66 7.39 -2.28
N LEU A 163 13.36 7.10 -2.15
CA LEU A 163 12.65 7.15 -0.88
C LEU A 163 13.30 6.25 0.19
N VAL A 164 13.51 4.98 -0.14
CA VAL A 164 14.11 4.01 0.78
C VAL A 164 15.51 4.45 1.20
N ASN A 165 16.35 4.86 0.24
CA ASN A 165 17.71 5.33 0.52
C ASN A 165 17.71 6.55 1.45
N LYS A 166 16.83 7.51 1.23
CA LYS A 166 16.72 8.70 2.08
C LYS A 166 16.19 8.37 3.48
N ILE A 167 15.19 7.49 3.59
CA ILE A 167 14.66 7.05 4.90
C ILE A 167 15.78 6.43 5.74
N ILE A 168 16.52 5.44 5.21
CA ILE A 168 17.55 4.74 5.98
C ILE A 168 18.76 5.62 6.35
N ASN A 169 19.00 6.67 5.58
CA ASN A 169 20.07 7.64 5.84
C ASN A 169 19.61 8.88 6.59
N ASN A 170 18.36 8.92 7.08
CA ASN A 170 17.74 10.06 7.75
C ASN A 170 17.85 11.36 6.95
N GLN A 171 17.73 11.28 5.63
CA GLN A 171 17.80 12.41 4.71
C GLN A 171 16.41 13.02 4.46
N ASP A 172 16.38 14.25 3.97
CA ASP A 172 15.13 14.93 3.62
C ASP A 172 14.44 14.25 2.43
N ILE A 173 13.21 13.79 2.66
CA ILE A 173 12.34 13.17 1.66
C ILE A 173 11.40 14.16 0.99
N SER A 174 11.37 15.42 1.43
CA SER A 174 10.37 16.40 1.01
C SER A 174 10.43 16.78 -0.47
N LYS A 175 11.51 16.46 -1.15
CA LYS A 175 11.73 16.78 -2.58
C LYS A 175 11.60 15.58 -3.51
N ILE A 176 11.09 14.45 -3.01
CA ILE A 176 10.88 13.27 -3.83
C ILE A 176 9.65 13.48 -4.72
N PRO A 177 9.78 13.39 -6.05
CA PRO A 177 8.64 13.57 -6.96
C PRO A 177 7.54 12.53 -6.68
N GLY A 178 6.28 12.96 -6.72
CA GLY A 178 5.13 12.08 -6.51
C GLY A 178 4.93 11.61 -5.06
N LEU A 179 5.74 12.10 -4.10
CA LEU A 179 5.55 11.80 -2.69
C LEU A 179 4.46 12.69 -2.10
N LEU A 180 3.48 12.07 -1.46
CA LEU A 180 2.40 12.74 -0.76
C LEU A 180 2.47 12.41 0.74
N ARG A 181 2.24 13.40 1.57
CA ARG A 181 2.03 13.21 3.01
C ARG A 181 1.14 14.33 3.57
N GLN A 182 0.46 14.03 4.65
CA GLN A 182 -0.24 15.06 5.41
C GLN A 182 0.79 15.94 6.16
N VAL A 183 0.77 17.24 5.88
CA VAL A 183 1.66 18.22 6.55
C VAL A 183 0.98 18.78 7.79
N THR A 184 -0.31 19.18 7.64
CA THR A 184 -1.19 19.61 8.72
C THR A 184 -2.62 19.22 8.34
N ARG A 185 -3.52 19.17 9.32
CA ARG A 185 -4.93 18.86 9.06
C ARG A 185 -5.47 19.68 7.88
N GLY A 186 -5.89 19.03 6.80
CA GLY A 186 -6.40 19.66 5.58
C GLY A 186 -5.36 20.25 4.64
N LYS A 187 -4.05 20.08 4.91
CA LYS A 187 -2.98 20.48 3.99
C LYS A 187 -2.11 19.28 3.62
N TYR A 188 -2.06 19.00 2.35
CA TYR A 188 -1.32 17.88 1.78
C TYR A 188 -0.11 18.43 1.00
N PHE A 189 0.97 17.70 1.12
CA PHE A 189 2.22 18.01 0.45
C PHE A 189 2.29 17.18 -0.83
N ASN A 190 2.46 17.87 -1.96
CA ASN A 190 2.68 17.27 -3.27
C ASN A 190 3.92 17.91 -3.88
N ASN A 191 4.91 17.12 -4.23
CA ASN A 191 6.10 17.55 -4.97
C ASN A 191 6.07 17.03 -6.38
#